data_323b0913d1f0d9a31a195c06644ff833
#
_entry.id   323b0913d1f0d9a31a195c06644ff833
#
_cell.length_a   1.000
_cell.length_b   1.000
_cell.length_c   1.000
_cell.angle_alpha   90.00
_cell.angle_beta   90.00
_cell.angle_gamma   90.00
#
_symmetry.space_group_name_H-M   'P 1'
#
loop_
_entity.id
_entity.type
_entity.pdbx_description
1 polymer ?
#
loop_
_entity_poly.entity_id
_entity_poly.type
_entity_poly.pdbx_seq_one_letter_code
_entity_poly.pdbx_strand_id
1 'polypeptide(L)'
;MRKIALACSLLFIPIIVAAHPTTQQLTEQIKQKGAQAVISSLYDNDETEWQFVTGEIGKGGADWLRVAALLAPGSDADSAETLSEAVGMAIPRNPVGVLDIITERYTPLSQEVVCGLPFYSMTEIQLNQYIADAIRALYKVPSSKACIDTMVNIIGESNGFNEDN
;
A
#
# COMPACT_ATOMS: atom_id res chain seq x y z
N MET A 1 25.92 -67.03 8.39
CA MET A 1 25.05 -66.05 9.03
C MET A 1 25.37 -64.68 8.42
N ARG A 2 24.53 -64.21 7.49
CA ARG A 2 24.70 -62.92 6.77
C ARG A 2 23.92 -61.85 7.54
N LYS A 3 24.63 -60.87 8.08
CA LYS A 3 24.01 -59.71 8.74
C LYS A 3 23.62 -58.66 7.66
N ILE A 4 22.33 -58.46 7.47
CA ILE A 4 21.78 -57.42 6.60
C ILE A 4 21.73 -56.14 7.47
N ALA A 5 22.57 -55.14 7.13
CA ALA A 5 22.49 -53.81 7.71
C ALA A 5 21.45 -53.00 6.94
N LEU A 6 20.36 -52.67 7.62
CA LEU A 6 19.32 -51.80 7.09
C LEU A 6 19.80 -50.33 7.25
N ALA A 7 20.23 -49.72 6.17
CA ALA A 7 20.56 -48.27 6.16
C ALA A 7 19.25 -47.46 6.06
N CYS A 8 18.87 -46.83 7.16
CA CYS A 8 17.71 -45.91 7.20
C CYS A 8 18.16 -44.55 6.68
N SER A 9 17.90 -44.27 5.39
CA SER A 9 18.13 -42.94 4.78
C SER A 9 17.04 -41.99 5.24
N LEU A 10 17.36 -41.11 6.18
CA LEU A 10 16.54 -39.97 6.56
C LEU A 10 16.52 -38.96 5.40
N LEU A 11 15.41 -38.93 4.66
CA LEU A 11 15.12 -37.88 3.68
C LEU A 11 14.82 -36.58 4.45
N PHE A 12 15.80 -35.69 4.50
CA PHE A 12 15.57 -34.30 4.90
C PHE A 12 14.76 -33.60 3.77
N ILE A 13 13.46 -33.44 3.96
CA ILE A 13 12.64 -32.58 3.11
C ILE A 13 12.88 -31.13 3.62
N PRO A 14 13.48 -30.24 2.81
CA PRO A 14 13.60 -28.84 3.21
C PRO A 14 12.18 -28.25 3.27
N ILE A 15 11.81 -27.73 4.44
CA ILE A 15 10.61 -26.91 4.59
C ILE A 15 10.92 -25.60 3.84
N ILE A 16 10.36 -25.41 2.64
CA ILE A 16 10.39 -24.15 1.94
C ILE A 16 9.37 -23.26 2.66
N VAL A 17 9.83 -22.42 3.57
CA VAL A 17 9.05 -21.31 4.10
C VAL A 17 8.88 -20.35 2.92
N ALA A 18 7.65 -20.18 2.44
CA ALA A 18 7.36 -19.17 1.43
C ALA A 18 7.73 -17.80 2.01
N ALA A 19 8.75 -17.18 1.45
CA ALA A 19 9.11 -15.82 1.82
C ALA A 19 8.20 -14.85 1.05
N HIS A 20 7.72 -13.80 1.72
CA HIS A 20 6.96 -12.73 1.06
C HIS A 20 7.74 -12.13 -0.12
N PRO A 21 7.04 -11.62 -1.16
CA PRO A 21 7.68 -11.08 -2.33
C PRO A 21 8.48 -9.80 -2.00
N THR A 22 9.63 -9.67 -2.64
CA THR A 22 10.44 -8.45 -2.56
C THR A 22 10.00 -7.43 -3.63
N THR A 23 10.35 -6.15 -3.44
CA THR A 23 10.08 -5.09 -4.43
C THR A 23 10.69 -5.38 -5.79
N GLN A 24 11.88 -5.99 -5.83
CA GLN A 24 12.55 -6.39 -7.07
C GLN A 24 11.77 -7.50 -7.79
N GLN A 25 11.35 -8.53 -7.06
CA GLN A 25 10.54 -9.63 -7.61
C GLN A 25 9.21 -9.12 -8.17
N LEU A 26 8.50 -8.26 -7.42
CA LEU A 26 7.25 -7.66 -7.88
C LEU A 26 7.46 -6.81 -9.12
N THR A 27 8.48 -5.96 -9.15
CA THR A 27 8.81 -5.12 -10.32
C THR A 27 9.04 -5.98 -11.56
N GLU A 28 9.78 -7.07 -11.42
CA GLU A 28 10.06 -7.98 -12.54
C GLU A 28 8.81 -8.74 -12.98
N GLN A 29 8.00 -9.22 -12.05
CA GLN A 29 6.73 -9.90 -12.36
C GLN A 29 5.76 -8.97 -13.07
N ILE A 30 5.64 -7.70 -12.63
CA ILE A 30 4.78 -6.71 -13.28
C ILE A 30 5.24 -6.45 -14.73
N LYS A 31 6.54 -6.34 -14.98
CA LYS A 31 7.07 -6.17 -16.34
C LYS A 31 6.76 -7.36 -17.24
N GLN A 32 6.80 -8.58 -16.71
CA GLN A 32 6.61 -9.82 -17.48
C GLN A 32 5.13 -10.16 -17.71
N LYS A 33 4.29 -9.97 -16.70
CA LYS A 33 2.91 -10.48 -16.67
C LYS A 33 1.85 -9.35 -16.70
N GLY A 34 2.25 -8.10 -16.43
CA GLY A 34 1.36 -6.97 -16.25
C GLY A 34 0.85 -6.85 -14.82
N ALA A 35 0.44 -5.63 -14.44
CA ALA A 35 0.02 -5.30 -13.09
C ALA A 35 -1.21 -6.09 -12.63
N GLN A 36 -2.24 -6.22 -13.46
CA GLN A 36 -3.48 -6.94 -13.14
C GLN A 36 -3.22 -8.42 -12.78
N ALA A 37 -2.37 -9.11 -13.56
CA ALA A 37 -2.06 -10.52 -13.30
C ALA A 37 -1.27 -10.70 -11.99
N VAL A 38 -0.41 -9.73 -11.65
CA VAL A 38 0.34 -9.74 -10.39
C VAL A 38 -0.61 -9.48 -9.21
N ILE A 39 -1.50 -8.49 -9.30
CA ILE A 39 -2.51 -8.23 -8.28
C ILE A 39 -3.35 -9.48 -8.04
N SER A 40 -3.92 -10.09 -9.09
CA SER A 40 -4.70 -11.33 -8.96
C SER A 40 -3.92 -12.44 -8.23
N SER A 41 -2.63 -12.59 -8.54
CA SER A 41 -1.76 -13.58 -7.87
C SER A 41 -1.49 -13.24 -6.39
N LEU A 42 -1.49 -11.96 -6.02
CA LEU A 42 -1.31 -11.52 -4.63
C LEU A 42 -2.57 -11.71 -3.78
N TYR A 43 -3.75 -11.77 -4.43
CA TYR A 43 -5.03 -12.09 -3.78
C TYR A 43 -5.23 -13.59 -3.53
N ASP A 44 -4.41 -14.47 -4.15
CA ASP A 44 -4.44 -15.88 -3.83
C ASP A 44 -4.11 -16.12 -2.33
N ASN A 45 -4.52 -17.26 -1.77
CA ASN A 45 -4.27 -17.62 -0.36
C ASN A 45 -4.81 -16.60 0.66
N ASP A 46 -6.12 -16.31 0.57
CA ASP A 46 -6.81 -15.43 1.52
C ASP A 46 -6.17 -14.03 1.61
N GLU A 47 -5.69 -13.49 0.48
CA GLU A 47 -5.15 -12.13 0.34
C GLU A 47 -3.88 -11.85 1.17
N THR A 48 -3.27 -12.87 1.76
CA THR A 48 -2.15 -12.70 2.69
C THR A 48 -0.99 -11.92 2.06
N GLU A 49 -0.68 -12.21 0.77
CA GLU A 49 0.41 -11.52 0.08
C GLU A 49 0.03 -10.08 -0.32
N TRP A 50 -1.24 -9.85 -0.67
CA TRP A 50 -1.74 -8.51 -0.95
C TRP A 50 -1.69 -7.63 0.30
N GLN A 51 -2.16 -8.13 1.45
CA GLN A 51 -2.10 -7.43 2.74
C GLN A 51 -0.65 -7.14 3.16
N PHE A 52 0.27 -8.08 2.91
CA PHE A 52 1.69 -7.83 3.15
C PHE A 52 2.21 -6.68 2.28
N VAL A 53 1.96 -6.71 0.96
CA VAL A 53 2.45 -5.70 0.01
C VAL A 53 1.89 -4.31 0.34
N THR A 54 0.58 -4.19 0.59
CA THR A 54 -0.06 -2.93 0.97
C THR A 54 0.43 -2.42 2.33
N GLY A 55 0.65 -3.34 3.29
CA GLY A 55 1.27 -3.00 4.56
C GLY A 55 2.70 -2.44 4.43
N GLU A 56 3.52 -3.01 3.53
CA GLU A 56 4.87 -2.49 3.25
C GLU A 56 4.84 -1.14 2.52
N ILE A 57 3.90 -0.93 1.58
CA ILE A 57 3.67 0.36 0.92
C ILE A 57 3.35 1.43 1.97
N GLY A 58 2.45 1.12 2.91
CA GLY A 58 2.05 2.04 3.98
C GLY A 58 3.17 2.47 4.93
N LYS A 59 4.28 1.75 4.96
CA LYS A 59 5.49 2.15 5.70
C LYS A 59 6.28 3.26 4.99
N GLY A 60 5.98 3.57 3.72
CA GLY A 60 6.55 4.69 2.98
C GLY A 60 7.95 4.45 2.43
N GLY A 61 8.41 3.18 2.33
CA GLY A 61 9.68 2.86 1.69
C GLY A 61 9.68 3.25 0.20
N ALA A 62 10.72 3.92 -0.28
CA ALA A 62 10.75 4.45 -1.65
C ALA A 62 10.58 3.36 -2.73
N ASP A 63 11.15 2.18 -2.53
CA ASP A 63 11.00 1.06 -3.46
C ASP A 63 9.57 0.49 -3.44
N TRP A 64 8.91 0.46 -2.27
CA TRP A 64 7.54 0.04 -2.12
C TRP A 64 6.55 1.03 -2.76
N LEU A 65 6.81 2.33 -2.64
CA LEU A 65 6.03 3.37 -3.34
C LEU A 65 6.16 3.24 -4.86
N ARG A 66 7.35 2.88 -5.38
CA ARG A 66 7.51 2.57 -6.81
C ARG A 66 6.70 1.33 -7.22
N VAL A 67 6.64 0.31 -6.39
CA VAL A 67 5.78 -0.88 -6.62
C VAL A 67 4.32 -0.45 -6.68
N ALA A 68 3.84 0.41 -5.76
CA ALA A 68 2.49 0.95 -5.80
C ALA A 68 2.18 1.64 -7.14
N ALA A 69 3.10 2.48 -7.63
CA ALA A 69 2.96 3.14 -8.94
C ALA A 69 2.88 2.15 -10.11
N LEU A 70 3.59 1.03 -10.03
CA LEU A 70 3.55 -0.02 -11.05
C LEU A 70 2.29 -0.88 -10.98
N LEU A 71 1.69 -1.06 -9.80
CA LEU A 71 0.46 -1.83 -9.60
C LEU A 71 -0.80 -1.04 -10.02
N ALA A 72 -0.81 0.27 -9.82
CA ALA A 72 -1.98 1.12 -10.05
C ALA A 72 -2.67 0.94 -11.42
N PRO A 73 -1.95 0.74 -12.55
CA PRO A 73 -2.58 0.52 -13.85
C PRO A 73 -3.44 -0.75 -13.96
N GLY A 74 -3.23 -1.72 -13.09
CA GLY A 74 -3.90 -3.02 -13.12
C GLY A 74 -4.92 -3.23 -12.00
N SER A 75 -5.11 -2.22 -11.13
CA SER A 75 -6.06 -2.33 -10.01
C SER A 75 -7.51 -2.26 -10.50
N ASP A 76 -8.35 -3.06 -9.89
CA ASP A 76 -9.81 -3.00 -9.95
C ASP A 76 -10.39 -2.23 -8.76
N ALA A 77 -11.71 -2.26 -8.54
CA ALA A 77 -12.34 -1.48 -7.49
C ALA A 77 -11.78 -1.76 -6.10
N ASP A 78 -11.65 -3.04 -5.72
CA ASP A 78 -11.19 -3.46 -4.39
C ASP A 78 -9.69 -3.20 -4.19
N SER A 79 -8.86 -3.63 -5.14
CA SER A 79 -7.42 -3.39 -5.09
C SER A 79 -7.04 -1.93 -5.23
N ALA A 80 -7.86 -1.11 -5.91
CA ALA A 80 -7.66 0.33 -5.99
C ALA A 80 -7.90 1.02 -4.64
N GLU A 81 -8.97 0.62 -3.92
CA GLU A 81 -9.29 1.14 -2.59
C GLU A 81 -8.16 0.84 -1.60
N THR A 82 -7.76 -0.43 -1.48
CA THR A 82 -6.70 -0.82 -0.55
C THR A 82 -5.33 -0.27 -0.93
N LEU A 83 -5.05 -0.10 -2.23
CA LEU A 83 -3.81 0.53 -2.71
C LEU A 83 -3.77 2.02 -2.35
N SER A 84 -4.87 2.76 -2.54
CA SER A 84 -4.94 4.17 -2.17
C SER A 84 -4.83 4.38 -0.67
N GLU A 85 -5.47 3.54 0.15
CA GLU A 85 -5.31 3.53 1.59
C GLU A 85 -3.84 3.35 1.98
N ALA A 86 -3.16 2.34 1.41
CA ALA A 86 -1.76 2.07 1.69
C ALA A 86 -0.85 3.25 1.33
N VAL A 87 -1.05 3.87 0.16
CA VAL A 87 -0.28 5.05 -0.26
C VAL A 87 -0.57 6.26 0.65
N GLY A 88 -1.85 6.48 1.00
CA GLY A 88 -2.24 7.49 1.97
C GLY A 88 -1.53 7.31 3.32
N MET A 89 -1.51 6.08 3.84
CA MET A 89 -0.81 5.74 5.10
C MET A 89 0.69 6.06 5.09
N ALA A 90 1.31 6.15 3.92
CA ALA A 90 2.72 6.50 3.78
C ALA A 90 3.01 8.00 3.95
N ILE A 91 2.02 8.89 3.81
CA ILE A 91 2.22 10.35 3.84
C ILE A 91 2.98 10.82 5.08
N PRO A 92 2.62 10.45 6.33
CA PRO A 92 3.34 10.91 7.51
C PRO A 92 4.82 10.52 7.55
N ARG A 93 5.20 9.45 6.84
CA ARG A 93 6.54 8.85 6.87
C ARG A 93 7.42 9.27 5.71
N ASN A 94 6.82 9.43 4.52
CA ASN A 94 7.53 9.78 3.29
C ASN A 94 6.64 10.64 2.37
N PRO A 95 6.31 11.88 2.77
CA PRO A 95 5.44 12.75 1.98
C PRO A 95 6.02 13.04 0.59
N VAL A 96 7.35 13.18 0.47
CA VAL A 96 8.00 13.40 -0.84
C VAL A 96 7.79 12.22 -1.76
N GLY A 97 8.09 11.00 -1.29
CA GLY A 97 7.92 9.80 -2.11
C GLY A 97 6.46 9.53 -2.51
N VAL A 98 5.49 9.90 -1.65
CA VAL A 98 4.07 9.82 -1.99
C VAL A 98 3.71 10.85 -3.06
N LEU A 99 4.11 12.12 -2.90
CA LEU A 99 3.83 13.16 -3.88
C LEU A 99 4.48 12.88 -5.25
N ASP A 100 5.63 12.20 -5.27
CA ASP A 100 6.34 11.82 -6.51
C ASP A 100 5.58 10.77 -7.34
N ILE A 101 4.73 9.95 -6.71
CA ILE A 101 3.94 8.92 -7.40
C ILE A 101 2.48 9.31 -7.66
N ILE A 102 2.00 10.41 -7.11
CA ILE A 102 0.66 10.92 -7.39
C ILE A 102 0.51 11.22 -8.88
N THR A 103 -0.58 10.74 -9.46
CA THR A 103 -0.92 10.96 -10.87
C THR A 103 -2.42 10.86 -11.10
N GLU A 104 -2.97 11.77 -11.89
CA GLU A 104 -4.40 11.75 -12.26
C GLU A 104 -4.71 10.67 -13.30
N ARG A 105 -3.71 9.97 -13.81
CA ARG A 105 -3.89 8.90 -14.80
C ARG A 105 -4.55 7.65 -14.24
N TYR A 106 -4.32 7.36 -12.97
CA TYR A 106 -4.83 6.15 -12.29
C TYR A 106 -5.51 6.57 -11.00
N THR A 107 -6.80 6.27 -10.88
CA THR A 107 -7.65 6.66 -9.74
C THR A 107 -7.01 6.39 -8.37
N PRO A 108 -6.42 5.20 -8.08
CA PRO A 108 -5.87 4.95 -6.76
C PRO A 108 -4.65 5.80 -6.39
N LEU A 109 -4.06 6.49 -7.36
CA LEU A 109 -2.95 7.41 -7.14
C LEU A 109 -3.31 8.87 -7.43
N SER A 110 -4.59 9.18 -7.67
CA SER A 110 -4.99 10.57 -7.85
C SER A 110 -4.82 11.35 -6.54
N GLN A 111 -4.54 12.64 -6.66
CA GLN A 111 -4.39 13.51 -5.49
C GLN A 111 -5.66 13.52 -4.64
N GLU A 112 -6.82 13.60 -5.30
CA GLU A 112 -8.11 13.60 -4.61
C GLU A 112 -8.28 12.35 -3.74
N VAL A 113 -7.94 11.17 -4.25
CA VAL A 113 -8.09 9.92 -3.52
C VAL A 113 -7.02 9.78 -2.44
N VAL A 114 -5.73 9.90 -2.76
CA VAL A 114 -4.62 9.67 -1.82
C VAL A 114 -4.62 10.68 -0.67
N CYS A 115 -4.90 11.95 -0.98
CA CYS A 115 -4.95 13.03 0.02
C CYS A 115 -6.36 13.22 0.63
N GLY A 116 -7.36 12.49 0.12
CA GLY A 116 -8.77 12.55 0.54
C GLY A 116 -9.11 11.70 1.76
N LEU A 117 -8.13 11.23 2.52
CA LEU A 117 -8.32 10.40 3.72
C LEU A 117 -9.05 9.07 3.43
N PRO A 118 -8.53 8.20 2.57
CA PRO A 118 -9.20 6.97 2.13
C PRO A 118 -9.15 5.86 3.20
N PHE A 119 -9.61 6.16 4.43
CA PHE A 119 -9.50 5.26 5.58
C PHE A 119 -10.89 4.89 6.10
N TYR A 120 -11.34 3.68 5.78
CA TYR A 120 -12.66 3.19 6.18
C TYR A 120 -12.64 2.43 7.52
N SER A 121 -11.47 1.95 7.95
CA SER A 121 -11.32 1.11 9.15
C SER A 121 -10.74 1.85 10.35
N MET A 122 -10.29 3.10 10.21
CA MET A 122 -9.74 3.89 11.30
C MET A 122 -10.82 4.33 12.29
N THR A 123 -10.52 4.23 13.56
CA THR A 123 -11.30 4.93 14.59
C THR A 123 -11.07 6.44 14.47
N GLU A 124 -12.00 7.24 15.00
CA GLU A 124 -11.87 8.71 15.02
C GLU A 124 -10.55 9.16 15.65
N ILE A 125 -10.13 8.52 16.74
CA ILE A 125 -8.86 8.85 17.42
C ILE A 125 -7.65 8.58 16.51
N GLN A 126 -7.67 7.45 15.80
CA GLN A 126 -6.60 7.08 14.87
C GLN A 126 -6.55 8.03 13.67
N LEU A 127 -7.71 8.38 13.12
CA LEU A 127 -7.82 9.30 12.00
C LEU A 127 -7.32 10.70 12.39
N ASN A 128 -7.72 11.22 13.54
CA ASN A 128 -7.28 12.52 14.04
C ASN A 128 -5.76 12.57 14.26
N GLN A 129 -5.18 11.50 14.80
CA GLN A 129 -3.72 11.39 14.95
C GLN A 129 -3.03 11.33 13.59
N TYR A 130 -3.56 10.53 12.65
CA TYR A 130 -3.02 10.45 11.28
C TYR A 130 -3.03 11.81 10.60
N ILE A 131 -4.15 12.54 10.63
CA ILE A 131 -4.30 13.88 10.05
C ILE A 131 -3.23 14.82 10.59
N ALA A 132 -3.06 14.87 11.92
CA ALA A 132 -2.08 15.74 12.55
C ALA A 132 -0.64 15.41 12.09
N ASP A 133 -0.31 14.13 11.98
CA ASP A 133 1.02 13.69 11.55
C ASP A 133 1.25 13.89 10.05
N ALA A 134 0.25 13.64 9.21
CA ALA A 134 0.30 13.85 7.77
C ALA A 134 0.47 15.33 7.43
N ILE A 135 -0.35 16.21 7.99
CA ILE A 135 -0.25 17.65 7.78
C ILE A 135 1.13 18.15 8.24
N ARG A 136 1.61 17.74 9.42
CA ARG A 136 2.94 18.12 9.94
C ARG A 136 4.06 17.67 9.00
N ALA A 137 3.95 16.50 8.39
CA ALA A 137 4.93 16.00 7.43
C ALA A 137 4.88 16.77 6.11
N LEU A 138 3.68 17.00 5.57
CA LEU A 138 3.45 17.74 4.32
C LEU A 138 3.90 19.19 4.40
N TYR A 139 3.71 19.89 5.51
CA TYR A 139 4.18 21.27 5.68
C TYR A 139 5.68 21.47 5.47
N LYS A 140 6.46 20.42 5.54
CA LYS A 140 7.92 20.45 5.29
C LYS A 140 8.28 20.31 3.81
N VAL A 141 7.28 20.04 2.94
CA VAL A 141 7.48 19.77 1.52
C VAL A 141 6.88 20.91 0.69
N PRO A 142 7.68 21.67 -0.07
CA PRO A 142 7.18 22.85 -0.81
C PRO A 142 6.06 22.57 -1.80
N SER A 143 6.04 21.36 -2.41
CA SER A 143 5.05 20.96 -3.43
C SER A 143 3.75 20.38 -2.84
N SER A 144 3.60 20.34 -1.52
CA SER A 144 2.50 19.64 -0.83
C SER A 144 1.19 20.41 -0.73
N LYS A 145 1.18 21.70 -1.11
CA LYS A 145 0.02 22.58 -0.88
C LYS A 145 -1.31 21.97 -1.35
N ALA A 146 -1.34 21.43 -2.53
CA ALA A 146 -2.55 20.84 -3.10
C ALA A 146 -3.07 19.63 -2.26
N CYS A 147 -2.17 18.77 -1.79
CA CYS A 147 -2.53 17.65 -0.91
C CYS A 147 -3.04 18.12 0.46
N ILE A 148 -2.42 19.15 1.05
CA ILE A 148 -2.91 19.77 2.30
C ILE A 148 -4.30 20.37 2.09
N ASP A 149 -4.51 21.12 1.01
CA ASP A 149 -5.81 21.71 0.69
C ASP A 149 -6.91 20.65 0.55
N THR A 150 -6.61 19.52 -0.12
CA THR A 150 -7.55 18.39 -0.22
C THR A 150 -7.91 17.83 1.16
N MET A 151 -6.91 17.55 2.03
CA MET A 151 -7.18 17.05 3.38
C MET A 151 -8.03 18.01 4.19
N VAL A 152 -7.71 19.32 4.15
CA VAL A 152 -8.42 20.35 4.92
C VAL A 152 -9.87 20.49 4.45
N ASN A 153 -10.13 20.42 3.14
CA ASN A 153 -11.49 20.46 2.59
C ASN A 153 -12.32 19.27 3.07
N ILE A 154 -11.79 18.04 2.99
CA ILE A 154 -12.50 16.84 3.47
C ILE A 154 -12.82 16.92 4.98
N ILE A 155 -11.88 17.44 5.80
CA ILE A 155 -12.12 17.62 7.24
C ILE A 155 -13.22 18.66 7.47
N GLY A 156 -13.22 19.76 6.73
CA GLY A 156 -14.23 20.81 6.81
C GLY A 156 -15.63 20.30 6.46
N GLU A 157 -15.75 19.50 5.41
CA GLU A 157 -17.01 18.90 4.97
C GLU A 157 -17.54 17.86 5.98
N SER A 158 -16.65 17.02 6.56
CA SER A 158 -17.07 15.95 7.49
C SER A 158 -17.51 16.47 8.86
N ASN A 159 -17.01 17.64 9.29
CA ASN A 159 -17.38 18.22 10.56
C ASN A 159 -18.76 18.90 10.57
N GLY A 160 -19.49 18.87 9.45
CA GLY A 160 -20.88 19.28 9.40
C GLY A 160 -21.12 20.69 9.93
N PHE A 161 -20.25 21.64 9.65
CA PHE A 161 -20.54 23.05 9.83
C PHE A 161 -21.58 23.48 8.80
N ASN A 162 -22.79 22.96 8.96
CA ASN A 162 -23.97 23.58 8.38
C ASN A 162 -24.22 24.85 9.21
N GLU A 163 -23.74 25.99 8.73
CA GLU A 163 -24.14 27.31 9.23
C GLU A 163 -25.59 27.67 8.90
N ASP A 164 -26.44 26.68 8.65
CA ASP A 164 -27.87 26.86 8.44
C ASP A 164 -28.65 26.53 9.72
N ASN A 165 -28.55 27.46 10.71
CA ASN A 165 -29.56 27.71 11.74
C ASN A 165 -29.55 29.19 12.14
#